data_1b69372656d5ea727af43ebc0b19a9c3
#
_entry.id   1b69372656d5ea727af43ebc0b19a9c3
#
_cell.length_a   1.000
_cell.length_b   1.000
_cell.length_c   1.000
_cell.angle_alpha   90.00
_cell.angle_beta   90.00
_cell.angle_gamma   90.00
#
_symmetry.space_group_name_H-M   'P 1'
#
loop_
_entity.id
_entity.type
_entity.pdbx_description
1 polymer ?
#
loop_
_entity_poly.entity_id
_entity_poly.type
_entity_poly.pdbx_seq_one_letter_code
_entity_poly.pdbx_strand_id
1 'polypeptide(L)'
;MSATSSMPDVAAVRAYLLDLQTRIVAALEAADGGAFLSDGWTRPPDGKLIGDGLTRLIEDGALIERGGCNFSHVKGQALPPSATAARPELAGAGFEALGVSLVFHPRNPYVPTVHMNVRLFCAFPKDGAPVFWFGGGMDLTPYYGFEEDARHFHASCRDALAPFGDALYPRFKAWCDEYFFLKHRNEPRGIGGIFFDDVTELGFEQGFAMLRSVGDAFLAAYLPIVERRRALPYGERERDFQAYRRGRYVEFNLVWDRGTLFGLQSGGRTEAILMSMPPLAQWRYQWSPQDGTPEAALYTDFLRPRDWIAS
;
A
#
# COMPACT_ATOMS: atom_id res chain seq x y z
N MET A 1 6.64 -35.95 2.20
CA MET A 1 5.18 -36.01 1.93
C MET A 1 4.86 -34.87 0.99
N SER A 2 4.52 -35.16 -0.26
CA SER A 2 4.18 -34.15 -1.26
C SER A 2 2.87 -33.51 -0.84
N ALA A 3 2.92 -32.23 -0.44
CA ALA A 3 1.71 -31.45 -0.25
C ALA A 3 1.01 -31.37 -1.60
N THR A 4 -0.16 -32.00 -1.71
CA THR A 4 -1.08 -31.78 -2.83
C THR A 4 -1.39 -30.29 -2.85
N SER A 5 -0.82 -29.57 -3.81
CA SER A 5 -1.11 -28.16 -4.05
C SER A 5 -2.59 -28.09 -4.44
N SER A 6 -3.45 -27.82 -3.47
CA SER A 6 -4.84 -27.49 -3.75
C SER A 6 -4.88 -26.21 -4.57
N MET A 7 -5.76 -26.15 -5.57
CA MET A 7 -5.99 -24.91 -6.33
C MET A 7 -6.33 -23.77 -5.36
N PRO A 8 -5.77 -22.58 -5.57
CA PRO A 8 -6.12 -21.41 -4.76
C PRO A 8 -7.63 -21.14 -4.83
N ASP A 9 -8.27 -20.94 -3.69
CA ASP A 9 -9.67 -20.50 -3.65
C ASP A 9 -9.77 -18.99 -3.93
N VAL A 10 -9.67 -18.66 -5.22
CA VAL A 10 -9.75 -17.27 -5.70
C VAL A 10 -11.10 -16.63 -5.34
N ALA A 11 -12.19 -17.43 -5.27
CA ALA A 11 -13.49 -16.91 -4.93
C ALA A 11 -13.56 -16.44 -3.47
N ALA A 12 -13.00 -17.19 -2.53
CA ALA A 12 -12.90 -16.80 -1.13
C ALA A 12 -12.03 -15.55 -0.95
N VAL A 13 -10.88 -15.47 -1.65
CA VAL A 13 -10.02 -14.29 -1.62
C VAL A 13 -10.75 -13.06 -2.16
N ARG A 14 -11.47 -13.20 -3.30
CA ARG A 14 -12.25 -12.11 -3.88
C ARG A 14 -13.32 -11.61 -2.91
N ALA A 15 -14.08 -12.51 -2.30
CA ALA A 15 -15.12 -12.15 -1.34
C ALA A 15 -14.56 -11.36 -0.15
N TYR A 16 -13.44 -11.82 0.41
CA TYR A 16 -12.75 -11.13 1.49
C TYR A 16 -12.28 -9.73 1.09
N LEU A 17 -11.66 -9.58 -0.08
CA LEU A 17 -11.11 -8.30 -0.53
C LEU A 17 -12.20 -7.25 -0.76
N LEU A 18 -13.36 -7.63 -1.29
CA LEU A 18 -14.51 -6.74 -1.45
C LEU A 18 -15.13 -6.34 -0.11
N ASP A 19 -15.21 -7.27 0.84
CA ASP A 19 -15.64 -6.97 2.21
C ASP A 19 -14.64 -6.04 2.91
N LEU A 20 -13.33 -6.29 2.79
CA LEU A 20 -12.28 -5.44 3.34
C LEU A 20 -12.39 -4.01 2.82
N GLN A 21 -12.54 -3.83 1.49
CA GLN A 21 -12.75 -2.52 0.88
C GLN A 21 -13.97 -1.82 1.49
N THR A 22 -15.08 -2.54 1.61
CA THR A 22 -16.33 -1.99 2.16
C THR A 22 -16.17 -1.53 3.59
N ARG A 23 -15.56 -2.35 4.46
CA ARG A 23 -15.30 -2.01 5.87
C ARG A 23 -14.37 -0.80 6.02
N ILE A 24 -13.30 -0.75 5.23
CA ILE A 24 -12.35 0.38 5.27
C ILE A 24 -13.05 1.67 4.84
N VAL A 25 -13.77 1.64 3.73
CA VAL A 25 -14.47 2.82 3.21
C VAL A 25 -15.53 3.31 4.21
N ALA A 26 -16.37 2.43 4.75
CA ALA A 26 -17.38 2.80 5.72
C ALA A 26 -16.78 3.46 6.99
N ALA A 27 -15.68 2.93 7.49
CA ALA A 27 -14.99 3.49 8.66
C ALA A 27 -14.40 4.88 8.37
N LEU A 28 -13.86 5.09 7.16
CA LEU A 28 -13.29 6.38 6.77
C LEU A 28 -14.38 7.41 6.43
N GLU A 29 -15.49 7.01 5.82
CA GLU A 29 -16.67 7.87 5.66
C GLU A 29 -17.20 8.37 7.00
N ALA A 30 -17.28 7.48 7.99
CA ALA A 30 -17.67 7.85 9.34
C ALA A 30 -16.68 8.82 10.01
N ALA A 31 -15.38 8.66 9.77
CA ALA A 31 -14.34 9.53 10.31
C ALA A 31 -14.25 10.89 9.59
N ASP A 32 -14.43 10.91 8.27
CA ASP A 32 -14.34 12.10 7.43
C ASP A 32 -15.63 12.95 7.47
N GLY A 33 -16.78 12.30 7.44
CA GLY A 33 -18.11 12.91 7.27
C GLY A 33 -18.53 13.06 5.79
N GLY A 34 -17.64 12.76 4.85
CA GLY A 34 -17.88 12.76 3.41
C GLY A 34 -18.09 11.35 2.85
N ALA A 35 -18.72 11.25 1.68
CA ALA A 35 -18.95 9.97 1.00
C ALA A 35 -17.89 9.71 -0.07
N PHE A 36 -17.50 8.43 -0.23
CA PHE A 36 -16.64 8.00 -1.32
C PHE A 36 -17.44 7.82 -2.62
N LEU A 37 -16.97 8.42 -3.70
CA LEU A 37 -17.41 8.08 -5.05
C LEU A 37 -17.14 6.59 -5.31
N SER A 38 -18.10 5.91 -5.93
CA SER A 38 -18.01 4.50 -6.30
C SER A 38 -18.00 4.37 -7.83
N ASP A 39 -16.94 3.84 -8.39
CA ASP A 39 -16.78 3.59 -9.82
C ASP A 39 -16.46 2.11 -10.08
N GLY A 40 -17.51 1.35 -10.44
CA GLY A 40 -17.38 -0.04 -10.87
C GLY A 40 -16.98 -0.12 -12.34
N TRP A 41 -16.04 -1.00 -12.68
CA TRP A 41 -15.58 -1.15 -14.05
C TRP A 41 -15.40 -2.63 -14.44
N THR A 42 -15.60 -2.89 -15.73
CA THR A 42 -15.33 -4.20 -16.34
C THR A 42 -14.50 -3.99 -17.60
N ARG A 43 -13.52 -4.85 -17.82
CA ARG A 43 -12.70 -4.83 -19.05
C ARG A 43 -13.41 -5.56 -20.18
N PRO A 44 -13.20 -5.14 -21.45
CA PRO A 44 -13.72 -5.87 -22.61
C PRO A 44 -13.26 -7.33 -22.61
N PRO A 45 -14.13 -8.28 -22.93
CA PRO A 45 -13.80 -9.72 -22.88
C PRO A 45 -12.80 -10.18 -23.93
N ASP A 46 -12.59 -9.39 -24.99
CA ASP A 46 -11.65 -9.61 -26.07
C ASP A 46 -10.31 -8.88 -25.88
N GLY A 47 -10.14 -8.21 -24.75
CA GLY A 47 -8.91 -7.52 -24.41
C GLY A 47 -7.75 -8.45 -24.02
N LYS A 48 -6.52 -7.93 -24.08
CA LYS A 48 -5.32 -8.64 -23.57
C LYS A 48 -5.42 -8.92 -22.06
N LEU A 49 -6.08 -8.03 -21.35
CA LEU A 49 -6.45 -8.18 -19.94
C LEU A 49 -7.98 -8.14 -19.83
N ILE A 50 -8.54 -9.11 -19.13
CA ILE A 50 -9.96 -9.16 -18.79
C ILE A 50 -10.13 -9.07 -17.28
N GLY A 51 -11.34 -8.82 -16.81
CA GLY A 51 -11.66 -8.74 -15.40
C GLY A 51 -12.45 -7.48 -15.04
N ASP A 52 -12.51 -7.20 -13.76
CA ASP A 52 -13.31 -6.13 -13.19
C ASP A 52 -12.66 -5.51 -11.95
N GLY A 53 -13.26 -4.47 -11.45
CA GLY A 53 -12.85 -3.86 -10.21
C GLY A 53 -13.83 -2.80 -9.73
N LEU A 54 -13.53 -2.27 -8.56
CA LEU A 54 -14.31 -1.24 -7.90
C LEU A 54 -13.37 -0.20 -7.31
N THR A 55 -13.41 1.01 -7.84
CA THR A 55 -12.70 2.17 -7.31
C THR A 55 -13.59 2.91 -6.32
N ARG A 56 -13.09 3.15 -5.12
CA ARG A 56 -13.73 4.01 -4.13
C ARG A 56 -12.80 5.19 -3.87
N LEU A 57 -13.23 6.40 -4.20
CA LEU A 57 -12.42 7.61 -4.22
C LEU A 57 -13.09 8.72 -3.41
N ILE A 58 -12.31 9.43 -2.61
CA ILE A 58 -12.71 10.69 -1.95
C ILE A 58 -11.78 11.82 -2.38
N GLU A 59 -12.35 12.97 -2.69
CA GLU A 59 -11.66 14.23 -2.97
C GLU A 59 -12.31 15.35 -2.14
N ASP A 60 -11.49 16.26 -1.65
CA ASP A 60 -11.90 17.42 -0.82
C ASP A 60 -12.66 17.07 0.47
N GLY A 61 -12.44 15.87 1.04
CA GLY A 61 -12.98 15.49 2.33
C GLY A 61 -12.46 16.37 3.47
N ALA A 62 -13.17 16.38 4.59
CA ALA A 62 -12.79 17.15 5.77
C ALA A 62 -11.51 16.61 6.41
N LEU A 63 -11.36 15.29 6.45
CA LEU A 63 -10.18 14.59 6.94
C LEU A 63 -9.24 14.21 5.79
N ILE A 64 -9.76 13.54 4.75
CA ILE A 64 -9.00 13.02 3.62
C ILE A 64 -9.12 14.02 2.47
N GLU A 65 -8.03 14.74 2.20
CA GLU A 65 -8.00 15.71 1.11
C GLU A 65 -8.07 15.02 -0.26
N ARG A 66 -7.43 13.88 -0.41
CA ARG A 66 -7.57 12.98 -1.55
C ARG A 66 -7.12 11.58 -1.18
N GLY A 67 -7.80 10.59 -1.72
CA GLY A 67 -7.37 9.20 -1.60
C GLY A 67 -8.41 8.23 -2.11
N GLY A 68 -8.02 6.98 -2.15
CA GLY A 68 -8.94 5.95 -2.58
C GLY A 68 -8.54 4.57 -2.11
N CYS A 69 -9.52 3.68 -2.24
CA CYS A 69 -9.39 2.27 -1.95
C CYS A 69 -9.89 1.49 -3.19
N ASN A 70 -8.96 0.87 -3.91
CA ASN A 70 -9.24 0.13 -5.14
C ASN A 70 -9.27 -1.36 -4.87
N PHE A 71 -10.33 -2.01 -5.30
CA PHE A 71 -10.35 -3.44 -5.57
C PHE A 71 -10.13 -3.65 -7.07
N SER A 72 -9.30 -4.62 -7.44
CA SER A 72 -9.12 -5.09 -8.82
C SER A 72 -9.02 -6.62 -8.86
N HIS A 73 -9.59 -7.21 -9.91
CA HIS A 73 -9.46 -8.62 -10.24
C HIS A 73 -9.25 -8.73 -11.75
N VAL A 74 -8.05 -9.03 -12.15
CA VAL A 74 -7.65 -9.06 -13.56
C VAL A 74 -7.04 -10.40 -13.93
N LYS A 75 -7.26 -10.81 -15.19
CA LYS A 75 -6.71 -12.02 -15.80
C LYS A 75 -6.04 -11.65 -17.11
N GLY A 76 -4.95 -12.33 -17.42
CA GLY A 76 -4.25 -12.15 -18.69
C GLY A 76 -3.81 -13.49 -19.26
N GLN A 77 -3.67 -13.54 -20.61
CA GLN A 77 -3.24 -14.75 -21.31
C GLN A 77 -1.74 -15.00 -21.19
N ALA A 78 -0.95 -13.98 -20.90
CA ALA A 78 0.48 -14.08 -20.75
C ALA A 78 0.98 -13.07 -19.71
N LEU A 79 1.86 -13.54 -18.82
CA LEU A 79 2.56 -12.70 -17.87
C LEU A 79 3.43 -11.67 -18.58
N PRO A 80 3.42 -10.41 -18.14
CA PRO A 80 4.31 -9.40 -18.71
C PRO A 80 5.76 -9.65 -18.27
N PRO A 81 6.75 -9.15 -19.04
CA PRO A 81 8.17 -9.35 -18.75
C PRO A 81 8.60 -8.89 -17.34
N SER A 82 7.97 -7.83 -16.83
CA SER A 82 8.23 -7.33 -15.48
C SER A 82 7.84 -8.30 -14.35
N ALA A 83 6.83 -9.14 -14.59
CA ALA A 83 6.39 -10.16 -13.64
C ALA A 83 7.18 -11.48 -13.77
N THR A 84 7.88 -11.70 -14.89
CA THR A 84 8.68 -12.90 -15.15
C THR A 84 10.17 -12.69 -14.93
N ALA A 85 10.61 -11.48 -14.60
CA ALA A 85 12.04 -11.19 -14.39
C ALA A 85 12.66 -12.06 -13.27
N ALA A 86 11.92 -12.30 -12.19
CA ALA A 86 12.33 -13.18 -11.09
C ALA A 86 11.91 -14.65 -11.28
N ARG A 87 11.06 -14.95 -12.27
CA ARG A 87 10.47 -16.27 -12.53
C ARG A 87 10.39 -16.55 -14.05
N PRO A 88 11.54 -16.68 -14.72
CA PRO A 88 11.60 -16.87 -16.17
C PRO A 88 10.85 -18.14 -16.64
N GLU A 89 10.71 -19.14 -15.79
CA GLU A 89 9.94 -20.37 -16.06
C GLU A 89 8.44 -20.12 -16.25
N LEU A 90 7.93 -18.99 -15.78
CA LEU A 90 6.52 -18.58 -15.95
C LEU A 90 6.30 -17.71 -17.21
N ALA A 91 7.31 -17.53 -18.05
CA ALA A 91 7.17 -16.73 -19.27
C ALA A 91 6.08 -17.30 -20.18
N GLY A 92 5.11 -16.44 -20.55
CA GLY A 92 3.97 -16.84 -21.38
C GLY A 92 2.85 -17.60 -20.64
N ALA A 93 2.98 -17.82 -19.34
CA ALA A 93 1.89 -18.38 -18.53
C ALA A 93 0.71 -17.40 -18.44
N GLY A 94 -0.51 -17.92 -18.50
CA GLY A 94 -1.69 -17.16 -18.12
C GLY A 94 -1.64 -16.76 -16.65
N PHE A 95 -2.36 -15.71 -16.27
CA PHE A 95 -2.36 -15.26 -14.88
C PHE A 95 -3.71 -14.71 -14.42
N GLU A 96 -3.88 -14.71 -13.13
CA GLU A 96 -5.00 -14.11 -12.40
C GLU A 96 -4.45 -13.37 -11.18
N ALA A 97 -4.78 -12.08 -11.06
CA ALA A 97 -4.32 -11.24 -9.98
C ALA A 97 -5.50 -10.46 -9.37
N LEU A 98 -5.59 -10.47 -8.06
CA LEU A 98 -6.62 -9.72 -7.35
C LEU A 98 -6.08 -9.14 -6.07
N GLY A 99 -6.56 -7.94 -5.72
CA GLY A 99 -6.10 -7.24 -4.56
C GLY A 99 -6.91 -6.00 -4.22
N VAL A 100 -6.66 -5.51 -3.02
CA VAL A 100 -7.05 -4.16 -2.57
C VAL A 100 -5.80 -3.34 -2.39
N SER A 101 -5.82 -2.13 -2.93
CA SER A 101 -4.77 -1.12 -2.77
C SER A 101 -5.41 0.20 -2.36
N LEU A 102 -4.82 0.87 -1.38
CA LEU A 102 -5.31 2.17 -0.90
C LEU A 102 -4.17 3.13 -0.59
N VAL A 103 -4.46 4.40 -0.79
CA VAL A 103 -3.66 5.52 -0.31
C VAL A 103 -4.60 6.62 0.15
N PHE A 104 -4.32 7.19 1.32
CA PHE A 104 -5.04 8.34 1.83
C PHE A 104 -4.09 9.47 2.17
N HIS A 105 -4.34 10.65 1.60
CA HIS A 105 -3.63 11.91 1.84
C HIS A 105 -4.49 12.82 2.70
N PRO A 106 -4.24 12.90 4.01
CA PRO A 106 -5.02 13.75 4.91
C PRO A 106 -4.80 15.24 4.65
N ARG A 107 -5.83 16.04 4.95
CA ARG A 107 -5.77 17.49 4.88
C ARG A 107 -4.85 18.09 5.93
N ASN A 108 -5.00 17.64 7.19
CA ASN A 108 -4.15 18.11 8.28
C ASN A 108 -2.71 17.55 8.15
N PRO A 109 -1.68 18.40 8.11
CA PRO A 109 -0.29 17.99 7.98
C PRO A 109 0.24 17.10 9.10
N TYR A 110 -0.40 17.10 10.25
CA TYR A 110 -0.01 16.25 11.38
C TYR A 110 -0.57 14.83 11.28
N VAL A 111 -1.56 14.59 10.42
CA VAL A 111 -2.03 13.25 10.10
C VAL A 111 -1.17 12.70 8.94
N PRO A 112 -0.52 11.55 9.11
CA PRO A 112 0.34 11.00 8.06
C PRO A 112 -0.45 10.44 6.88
N THR A 113 0.15 10.46 5.70
CA THR A 113 -0.30 9.63 4.57
C THR A 113 -0.10 8.17 4.91
N VAL A 114 -1.03 7.34 4.51
CA VAL A 114 -0.98 5.88 4.70
C VAL A 114 -1.20 5.17 3.38
N HIS A 115 -0.49 4.07 3.20
CA HIS A 115 -0.66 3.13 2.09
C HIS A 115 -0.87 1.73 2.65
N MET A 116 -1.72 0.95 2.00
CA MET A 116 -1.82 -0.49 2.18
C MET A 116 -2.09 -1.18 0.85
N ASN A 117 -1.52 -2.35 0.68
CA ASN A 117 -1.86 -3.28 -0.41
C ASN A 117 -1.93 -4.70 0.15
N VAL A 118 -2.91 -5.47 -0.28
CA VAL A 118 -3.01 -6.92 -0.03
C VAL A 118 -3.51 -7.59 -1.30
N ARG A 119 -2.76 -8.60 -1.79
CA ARG A 119 -3.02 -9.22 -3.09
C ARG A 119 -2.69 -10.70 -3.13
N LEU A 120 -3.41 -11.42 -3.97
CA LEU A 120 -3.07 -12.76 -4.44
C LEU A 120 -2.74 -12.69 -5.93
N PHE A 121 -1.71 -13.41 -6.33
CA PHE A 121 -1.34 -13.64 -7.72
C PHE A 121 -1.28 -15.14 -8.01
N CYS A 122 -1.87 -15.57 -9.12
CA CYS A 122 -1.84 -16.93 -9.62
C CYS A 122 -1.29 -16.94 -11.03
N ALA A 123 -0.37 -17.85 -11.34
CA ALA A 123 0.14 -18.11 -12.68
C ALA A 123 -0.25 -19.52 -13.10
N PHE A 124 -0.62 -19.68 -14.36
CA PHE A 124 -1.08 -20.93 -14.96
C PHE A 124 -0.14 -21.31 -16.12
N PRO A 125 1.02 -21.95 -15.83
CA PRO A 125 1.91 -22.43 -16.88
C PRO A 125 1.19 -23.48 -17.74
N LYS A 126 1.57 -23.60 -19.04
CA LYS A 126 0.99 -24.58 -19.94
C LYS A 126 1.26 -26.00 -19.50
N ASP A 127 2.48 -26.20 -18.97
CA ASP A 127 2.95 -27.48 -18.47
C ASP A 127 3.26 -27.32 -16.98
N GLY A 128 2.51 -28.03 -16.12
CA GLY A 128 2.72 -28.05 -14.68
C GLY A 128 1.51 -27.58 -13.86
N ALA A 129 1.69 -27.56 -12.55
CA ALA A 129 0.67 -27.09 -11.60
C ALA A 129 0.63 -25.56 -11.55
N PRO A 130 -0.54 -24.95 -11.26
CA PRO A 130 -0.63 -23.53 -10.97
C PRO A 130 0.32 -23.11 -9.85
N VAL A 131 0.91 -21.94 -10.00
CA VAL A 131 1.77 -21.30 -9.01
C VAL A 131 1.05 -20.07 -8.47
N PHE A 132 1.08 -19.89 -7.16
CA PHE A 132 0.48 -18.70 -6.54
C PHE A 132 1.43 -18.08 -5.52
N TRP A 133 1.23 -16.81 -5.24
CA TRP A 133 1.91 -16.10 -4.15
C TRP A 133 1.07 -14.96 -3.61
N PHE A 134 1.33 -14.65 -2.36
CA PHE A 134 0.74 -13.49 -1.70
C PHE A 134 1.75 -12.33 -1.69
N GLY A 135 1.22 -11.12 -1.82
CA GLY A 135 1.97 -9.90 -1.68
C GLY A 135 1.15 -8.84 -0.95
N GLY A 136 1.84 -7.87 -0.37
CA GLY A 136 1.15 -6.79 0.33
C GLY A 136 2.05 -5.99 1.25
N GLY A 137 1.40 -5.31 2.17
CA GLY A 137 2.02 -4.50 3.19
C GLY A 137 1.21 -3.27 3.52
N MET A 138 1.64 -2.54 4.53
CA MET A 138 1.16 -1.20 4.87
C MET A 138 2.30 -0.37 5.42
N ASP A 139 2.33 0.91 5.06
CA ASP A 139 3.37 1.85 5.46
C ASP A 139 2.82 3.25 5.72
N LEU A 140 3.52 3.99 6.57
CA LEU A 140 3.13 5.30 7.05
C LEU A 140 4.14 6.37 6.60
N THR A 141 3.62 7.47 6.03
CA THR A 141 4.42 8.60 5.53
C THR A 141 4.03 9.88 6.26
N PRO A 142 4.64 10.18 7.42
CA PRO A 142 4.41 11.42 8.14
C PRO A 142 5.10 12.62 7.46
N TYR A 143 4.53 13.81 7.68
CA TYR A 143 5.15 15.10 7.38
C TYR A 143 5.77 15.71 8.64
N TYR A 144 5.14 15.46 9.76
CA TYR A 144 5.63 15.74 11.11
C TYR A 144 5.64 14.44 11.90
N GLY A 145 6.79 14.08 12.45
CA GLY A 145 6.97 12.82 13.15
C GLY A 145 6.48 12.86 14.59
N PHE A 146 5.78 11.80 15.00
CA PHE A 146 5.42 11.54 16.40
C PHE A 146 5.84 10.11 16.72
N GLU A 147 6.68 9.97 17.74
CA GLU A 147 7.26 8.65 18.07
C GLU A 147 6.17 7.65 18.51
N GLU A 148 5.17 8.11 19.26
CA GLU A 148 4.04 7.26 19.67
C GLU A 148 3.24 6.72 18.49
N ASP A 149 3.08 7.49 17.40
CA ASP A 149 2.38 7.06 16.19
C ASP A 149 3.21 6.03 15.41
N ALA A 150 4.53 6.24 15.31
CA ALA A 150 5.43 5.29 14.70
C ALA A 150 5.44 3.96 15.48
N ARG A 151 5.55 4.01 16.81
CA ARG A 151 5.49 2.83 17.68
C ARG A 151 4.16 2.08 17.55
N HIS A 152 3.05 2.81 17.60
CA HIS A 152 1.71 2.23 17.45
C HIS A 152 1.54 1.52 16.10
N PHE A 153 1.93 2.17 15.01
CA PHE A 153 1.79 1.61 13.66
C PHE A 153 2.64 0.35 13.48
N HIS A 154 3.89 0.39 13.91
CA HIS A 154 4.80 -0.76 13.83
C HIS A 154 4.39 -1.91 14.77
N ALA A 155 3.87 -1.61 15.95
CA ALA A 155 3.30 -2.62 16.85
C ALA A 155 2.10 -3.32 16.21
N SER A 156 1.20 -2.56 15.58
CA SER A 156 0.06 -3.12 14.83
C SER A 156 0.52 -4.02 13.67
N CYS A 157 1.58 -3.63 12.95
CA CYS A 157 2.17 -4.46 11.89
C CYS A 157 2.74 -5.78 12.45
N ARG A 158 3.50 -5.71 13.55
CA ARG A 158 4.04 -6.89 14.23
C ARG A 158 2.93 -7.83 14.70
N ASP A 159 1.94 -7.29 15.39
CA ASP A 159 0.85 -8.06 15.98
C ASP A 159 0.00 -8.77 14.91
N ALA A 160 -0.19 -8.12 13.75
CA ALA A 160 -0.85 -8.75 12.60
C ALA A 160 -0.07 -9.96 12.04
N LEU A 161 1.24 -9.99 12.16
CA LEU A 161 2.10 -11.07 11.66
C LEU A 161 2.45 -12.12 12.72
N ALA A 162 2.34 -11.80 14.00
CA ALA A 162 2.74 -12.68 15.11
C ALA A 162 2.13 -14.09 15.05
N PRO A 163 0.85 -14.30 14.67
CA PRO A 163 0.28 -15.64 14.56
C PRO A 163 0.94 -16.55 13.51
N PHE A 164 1.72 -15.98 12.59
CA PHE A 164 2.33 -16.70 11.46
C PHE A 164 3.84 -16.92 11.62
N GLY A 165 4.44 -16.35 12.66
CA GLY A 165 5.84 -16.54 13.03
C GLY A 165 6.58 -15.25 13.35
N ASP A 166 7.37 -15.27 14.41
CA ASP A 166 8.09 -14.11 14.95
C ASP A 166 9.10 -13.50 13.96
N ALA A 167 9.62 -14.30 13.03
CA ALA A 167 10.58 -13.86 12.03
C ALA A 167 9.96 -13.02 10.89
N LEU A 168 8.62 -13.01 10.73
CA LEU A 168 7.97 -12.35 9.60
C LEU A 168 8.01 -10.83 9.71
N TYR A 169 7.72 -10.28 10.89
CA TYR A 169 7.75 -8.83 11.07
C TYR A 169 9.15 -8.23 10.79
N PRO A 170 10.24 -8.67 11.42
CA PRO A 170 11.55 -8.09 11.13
C PRO A 170 11.96 -8.23 9.65
N ARG A 171 11.63 -9.37 9.01
CA ARG A 171 11.89 -9.60 7.58
C ARG A 171 11.12 -8.62 6.70
N PHE A 172 9.82 -8.49 6.92
CA PHE A 172 8.97 -7.63 6.09
C PHE A 172 9.15 -6.14 6.39
N LYS A 173 9.54 -5.80 7.61
CA LYS A 173 9.94 -4.44 7.98
C LYS A 173 11.23 -4.03 7.25
N ALA A 174 12.25 -4.86 7.27
CA ALA A 174 13.50 -4.60 6.55
C ALA A 174 13.26 -4.47 5.03
N TRP A 175 12.41 -5.32 4.47
CA TRP A 175 12.04 -5.23 3.06
C TRP A 175 11.24 -3.96 2.74
N CYS A 176 10.35 -3.52 3.64
CA CYS A 176 9.63 -2.26 3.51
C CYS A 176 10.59 -1.06 3.46
N ASP A 177 11.59 -1.02 4.36
CA ASP A 177 12.60 0.04 4.40
C ASP A 177 13.43 0.10 3.10
N GLU A 178 13.77 -1.06 2.52
CA GLU A 178 14.49 -1.14 1.25
C GLU A 178 13.60 -0.74 0.07
N TYR A 179 12.36 -1.24 0.02
CA TYR A 179 11.46 -1.02 -1.11
C TYR A 179 11.04 0.44 -1.25
N PHE A 180 10.68 1.11 -0.14
CA PHE A 180 10.21 2.49 -0.14
C PHE A 180 11.34 3.53 0.01
N PHE A 181 12.56 3.16 -0.35
CA PHE A 181 13.71 4.06 -0.33
C PHE A 181 13.85 4.82 -1.65
N LEU A 182 13.90 6.15 -1.58
CA LEU A 182 14.13 7.04 -2.73
C LEU A 182 15.64 7.12 -3.01
N LYS A 183 16.14 6.28 -3.91
CA LYS A 183 17.59 6.16 -4.20
C LYS A 183 18.22 7.48 -4.63
N HIS A 184 17.52 8.26 -5.46
CA HIS A 184 17.99 9.55 -5.98
C HIS A 184 17.94 10.70 -4.94
N ARG A 185 17.27 10.48 -3.80
CA ARG A 185 17.21 11.40 -2.66
C ARG A 185 18.05 10.93 -1.48
N ASN A 186 18.45 9.66 -1.48
CA ASN A 186 19.10 9.00 -0.35
C ASN A 186 18.28 9.11 0.95
N GLU A 187 16.96 8.94 0.85
CA GLU A 187 16.05 9.00 1.99
C GLU A 187 14.89 8.01 1.87
N PRO A 188 14.35 7.49 2.99
CA PRO A 188 13.09 6.74 2.99
C PRO A 188 11.90 7.62 2.62
N ARG A 189 10.86 7.02 2.02
CA ARG A 189 9.59 7.71 1.75
C ARG A 189 8.88 8.14 3.03
N GLY A 190 8.90 7.28 4.05
CA GLY A 190 8.28 7.50 5.36
C GLY A 190 8.98 6.71 6.45
N ILE A 191 8.26 6.39 7.51
CA ILE A 191 8.77 5.61 8.65
C ILE A 191 8.70 4.09 8.42
N GLY A 192 8.24 3.66 7.25
CA GLY A 192 8.05 2.26 6.91
C GLY A 192 6.78 1.65 7.51
N GLY A 193 6.86 0.39 7.77
CA GLY A 193 5.81 -0.53 8.19
C GLY A 193 6.21 -1.94 7.80
N ILE A 194 5.42 -2.60 6.98
CA ILE A 194 5.72 -3.93 6.43
C ILE A 194 5.49 -3.96 4.92
N PHE A 195 6.34 -4.69 4.21
CA PHE A 195 6.18 -5.01 2.79
C PHE A 195 6.59 -6.46 2.57
N PHE A 196 5.78 -7.19 1.80
CA PHE A 196 6.06 -8.56 1.39
C PHE A 196 5.57 -8.81 -0.03
N ASP A 197 6.29 -9.66 -0.74
CA ASP A 197 5.95 -10.12 -2.08
C ASP A 197 6.42 -11.56 -2.23
N ASP A 198 5.93 -12.27 -3.26
CA ASP A 198 6.33 -13.63 -3.56
C ASP A 198 6.24 -14.62 -2.38
N VAL A 199 5.34 -14.40 -1.42
CA VAL A 199 5.18 -15.28 -0.26
C VAL A 199 4.45 -16.56 -0.68
N THR A 200 5.18 -17.67 -0.69
CA THR A 200 4.69 -19.01 -1.05
C THR A 200 4.91 -20.03 0.05
N GLU A 201 5.88 -19.80 0.94
CA GLU A 201 6.36 -20.75 1.96
C GLU A 201 5.30 -21.14 3.00
N LEU A 202 4.28 -20.31 3.17
CA LEU A 202 3.17 -20.60 4.10
C LEU A 202 2.09 -21.52 3.49
N GLY A 203 2.15 -21.77 2.18
CA GLY A 203 1.03 -22.39 1.46
C GLY A 203 -0.20 -21.50 1.39
N PHE A 204 -1.28 -22.00 0.77
CA PHE A 204 -2.45 -21.17 0.49
C PHE A 204 -3.20 -20.76 1.76
N GLU A 205 -3.56 -21.70 2.61
CA GLU A 205 -4.42 -21.45 3.78
C GLU A 205 -3.78 -20.46 4.77
N GLN A 206 -2.51 -20.71 5.14
CA GLN A 206 -1.78 -19.84 6.05
C GLN A 206 -1.42 -18.49 5.41
N GLY A 207 -1.06 -18.49 4.12
CA GLY A 207 -0.78 -17.26 3.37
C GLY A 207 -2.02 -16.38 3.24
N PHE A 208 -3.20 -16.97 2.98
CA PHE A 208 -4.47 -16.24 2.96
C PHE A 208 -4.88 -15.76 4.35
N ALA A 209 -4.66 -16.56 5.40
CA ALA A 209 -4.90 -16.13 6.77
C ALA A 209 -4.01 -14.94 7.16
N MET A 210 -2.72 -14.96 6.78
CA MET A 210 -1.79 -13.84 6.99
C MET A 210 -2.24 -12.58 6.21
N LEU A 211 -2.63 -12.73 4.96
CA LEU A 211 -3.15 -11.62 4.15
C LEU A 211 -4.37 -10.97 4.80
N ARG A 212 -5.31 -11.79 5.33
CA ARG A 212 -6.47 -11.30 6.07
C ARG A 212 -6.07 -10.57 7.34
N SER A 213 -5.15 -11.11 8.12
CA SER A 213 -4.67 -10.50 9.35
C SER A 213 -4.07 -9.11 9.10
N VAL A 214 -3.26 -8.96 8.04
CA VAL A 214 -2.67 -7.67 7.65
C VAL A 214 -3.76 -6.70 7.20
N GLY A 215 -4.69 -7.13 6.35
CA GLY A 215 -5.79 -6.26 5.89
C GLY A 215 -6.70 -5.80 7.03
N ASP A 216 -7.08 -6.72 7.91
CA ASP A 216 -7.96 -6.43 9.06
C ASP A 216 -7.31 -5.51 10.10
N ALA A 217 -5.98 -5.54 10.23
CA ALA A 217 -5.23 -4.68 11.13
C ALA A 217 -5.20 -3.20 10.69
N PHE A 218 -5.49 -2.89 9.42
CA PHE A 218 -5.33 -1.55 8.86
C PHE A 218 -6.05 -0.46 9.65
N LEU A 219 -7.33 -0.64 9.95
CA LEU A 219 -8.12 0.37 10.66
C LEU A 219 -7.61 0.58 12.09
N ALA A 220 -7.24 -0.48 12.80
CA ALA A 220 -6.66 -0.40 14.13
C ALA A 220 -5.26 0.26 14.13
N ALA A 221 -4.49 0.10 13.06
CA ALA A 221 -3.19 0.74 12.90
C ALA A 221 -3.31 2.24 12.58
N TYR A 222 -4.32 2.67 11.81
CA TYR A 222 -4.39 4.03 11.29
C TYR A 222 -5.35 4.96 12.02
N LEU A 223 -6.59 4.54 12.32
CA LEU A 223 -7.60 5.43 12.92
C LEU A 223 -7.18 6.03 14.27
N PRO A 224 -6.52 5.33 15.19
CA PRO A 224 -6.05 5.95 16.44
C PRO A 224 -5.05 7.09 16.20
N ILE A 225 -4.23 7.01 15.14
CA ILE A 225 -3.32 8.09 14.75
C ILE A 225 -4.11 9.29 14.24
N VAL A 226 -5.10 9.04 13.38
CA VAL A 226 -6.01 10.07 12.88
C VAL A 226 -6.67 10.82 14.04
N GLU A 227 -7.26 10.10 14.99
CA GLU A 227 -7.95 10.69 16.13
C GLU A 227 -7.03 11.55 17.00
N ARG A 228 -5.79 11.15 17.21
CA ARG A 228 -4.80 11.93 17.96
C ARG A 228 -4.38 13.22 17.25
N ARG A 229 -4.37 13.23 15.90
CA ARG A 229 -3.74 14.30 15.09
C ARG A 229 -4.70 15.21 14.36
N ARG A 230 -5.91 14.76 14.03
CA ARG A 230 -6.86 15.49 13.18
C ARG A 230 -7.27 16.88 13.71
N ALA A 231 -7.27 17.07 15.03
CA ALA A 231 -7.64 18.32 15.67
C ALA A 231 -6.45 19.26 15.99
N LEU A 232 -5.21 18.84 15.68
CA LEU A 232 -4.05 19.71 15.92
C LEU A 232 -4.12 20.94 15.01
N PRO A 233 -3.93 22.15 15.55
CA PRO A 233 -3.94 23.37 14.77
C PRO A 233 -2.72 23.43 13.85
N TYR A 234 -2.92 23.89 12.62
CA TYR A 234 -1.86 24.09 11.63
C TYR A 234 -2.11 25.35 10.80
N GLY A 235 -1.06 25.86 10.16
CA GLY A 235 -1.11 27.03 9.31
C GLY A 235 -0.47 26.80 7.94
N GLU A 236 -0.16 27.89 7.26
CA GLU A 236 0.47 27.86 5.93
C GLU A 236 1.82 27.17 5.94
N ARG A 237 2.62 27.34 7.01
CA ARG A 237 3.92 26.71 7.16
C ARG A 237 3.84 25.18 7.09
N GLU A 238 2.93 24.60 7.86
CA GLU A 238 2.74 23.16 7.91
C GLU A 238 2.19 22.62 6.58
N ARG A 239 1.24 23.33 5.98
CA ARG A 239 0.69 22.98 4.66
C ARG A 239 1.73 23.04 3.54
N ASP A 240 2.57 24.04 3.57
CA ASP A 240 3.64 24.25 2.62
C ASP A 240 4.72 23.13 2.73
N PHE A 241 5.09 22.76 3.95
CA PHE A 241 5.99 21.62 4.16
C PHE A 241 5.34 20.30 3.75
N GLN A 242 4.06 20.08 4.06
CA GLN A 242 3.31 18.91 3.59
C GLN A 242 3.36 18.80 2.06
N ALA A 243 3.08 19.88 1.34
CA ALA A 243 3.11 19.88 -0.12
C ALA A 243 4.53 19.56 -0.66
N TYR A 244 5.59 20.09 -0.03
CA TYR A 244 6.96 19.77 -0.36
C TYR A 244 7.29 18.28 -0.13
N ARG A 245 6.86 17.71 0.99
CA ARG A 245 7.07 16.29 1.28
C ARG A 245 6.24 15.36 0.38
N ARG A 246 5.04 15.81 -0.03
CA ARG A 246 4.22 15.10 -1.02
C ARG A 246 4.93 14.97 -2.37
N GLY A 247 5.84 15.89 -2.71
CA GLY A 247 6.73 15.75 -3.87
C GLY A 247 7.55 14.45 -3.82
N ARG A 248 8.06 14.06 -2.63
CA ARG A 248 8.79 12.79 -2.46
C ARG A 248 7.90 11.57 -2.66
N TYR A 249 6.65 11.65 -2.21
CA TYR A 249 5.66 10.60 -2.44
C TYR A 249 5.39 10.40 -3.94
N VAL A 250 5.20 11.49 -4.67
CA VAL A 250 5.00 11.47 -6.13
C VAL A 250 6.23 10.90 -6.85
N GLU A 251 7.44 11.34 -6.48
CA GLU A 251 8.69 10.81 -7.04
C GLU A 251 8.78 9.28 -6.88
N PHE A 252 8.49 8.77 -5.69
CA PHE A 252 8.53 7.31 -5.48
C PHE A 252 7.54 6.59 -6.38
N ASN A 253 6.28 6.99 -6.36
CA ASN A 253 5.23 6.28 -7.06
C ASN A 253 5.38 6.32 -8.58
N LEU A 254 5.86 7.43 -9.15
CA LEU A 254 6.01 7.55 -10.60
C LEU A 254 7.33 7.00 -11.14
N VAL A 255 8.38 6.92 -10.31
CA VAL A 255 9.73 6.54 -10.76
C VAL A 255 10.13 5.14 -10.30
N TRP A 256 9.72 4.73 -9.08
CA TRP A 256 10.24 3.53 -8.44
C TRP A 256 9.19 2.47 -8.14
N ASP A 257 7.90 2.86 -8.00
CA ASP A 257 6.87 1.88 -7.63
C ASP A 257 6.55 0.92 -8.77
N ARG A 258 6.92 -0.35 -8.57
CA ARG A 258 6.69 -1.41 -9.55
C ARG A 258 5.21 -1.59 -9.90
N GLY A 259 4.32 -1.41 -8.92
CA GLY A 259 2.87 -1.54 -9.10
C GLY A 259 2.30 -0.44 -10.00
N THR A 260 2.69 0.81 -9.76
CA THR A 260 2.29 1.95 -10.60
C THR A 260 2.83 1.81 -12.02
N LEU A 261 4.12 1.50 -12.16
CA LEU A 261 4.74 1.30 -13.47
C LEU A 261 4.07 0.17 -14.25
N PHE A 262 3.85 -0.98 -13.60
CA PHE A 262 3.14 -2.11 -14.21
C PHE A 262 1.73 -1.71 -14.65
N GLY A 263 0.97 -1.04 -13.78
CA GLY A 263 -0.40 -0.61 -14.08
C GLY A 263 -0.46 0.31 -15.30
N LEU A 264 0.39 1.33 -15.35
CA LEU A 264 0.43 2.28 -16.47
C LEU A 264 0.91 1.64 -17.77
N GLN A 265 1.93 0.78 -17.72
CA GLN A 265 2.49 0.10 -18.91
C GLN A 265 1.58 -1.00 -19.45
N SER A 266 0.79 -1.65 -18.61
CA SER A 266 -0.14 -2.70 -19.03
C SER A 266 -1.51 -2.19 -19.49
N GLY A 267 -1.70 -0.88 -19.62
CA GLY A 267 -2.98 -0.28 -20.00
C GLY A 267 -4.02 -0.33 -18.87
N GLY A 268 -3.56 -0.20 -17.63
CA GLY A 268 -4.41 -0.04 -16.46
C GLY A 268 -5.28 1.22 -16.54
N ARG A 269 -6.30 1.31 -15.70
CA ARG A 269 -7.13 2.54 -15.61
C ARG A 269 -6.33 3.67 -14.97
N THR A 270 -5.89 4.62 -15.79
CA THR A 270 -4.96 5.69 -15.38
C THR A 270 -5.48 6.48 -14.19
N GLU A 271 -6.76 6.89 -14.20
CA GLU A 271 -7.37 7.65 -13.10
C GLU A 271 -7.41 6.85 -11.80
N ALA A 272 -7.73 5.56 -11.89
CA ALA A 272 -7.75 4.66 -10.72
C ALA A 272 -6.35 4.40 -10.16
N ILE A 273 -5.30 4.43 -11.00
CA ILE A 273 -3.91 4.33 -10.56
C ILE A 273 -3.45 5.64 -9.93
N LEU A 274 -3.69 6.77 -10.63
CA LEU A 274 -3.24 8.10 -10.20
C LEU A 274 -4.07 8.71 -9.08
N MET A 275 -5.17 8.08 -8.65
CA MET A 275 -5.86 8.49 -7.42
C MET A 275 -4.97 8.37 -6.17
N SER A 276 -3.91 7.57 -6.24
CA SER A 276 -2.89 7.44 -5.18
C SER A 276 -1.98 8.67 -5.05
N MET A 277 -2.06 9.62 -5.99
CA MET A 277 -1.28 10.85 -5.93
C MET A 277 -1.96 11.87 -5.02
N PRO A 278 -1.18 12.67 -4.26
CA PRO A 278 -1.72 13.80 -3.51
C PRO A 278 -2.30 14.87 -4.44
N PRO A 279 -3.31 15.65 -4.00
CA PRO A 279 -3.92 16.68 -4.84
C PRO A 279 -2.98 17.87 -5.13
N LEU A 280 -2.01 18.09 -4.23
CA LEU A 280 -0.99 19.13 -4.33
C LEU A 280 0.36 18.58 -3.88
N ALA A 281 1.38 18.81 -4.70
CA ALA A 281 2.78 18.53 -4.40
C ALA A 281 3.67 19.67 -4.90
N GLN A 282 4.80 19.90 -4.26
CA GLN A 282 5.77 20.93 -4.69
C GLN A 282 7.20 20.44 -4.60
N TRP A 283 8.04 21.10 -5.38
CA TRP A 283 9.50 20.93 -5.38
C TRP A 283 10.17 22.27 -5.19
N ARG A 284 11.28 22.26 -4.45
CA ARG A 284 12.11 23.46 -4.22
C ARG A 284 13.54 23.14 -4.57
N TYR A 285 14.16 24.05 -5.29
CA TYR A 285 15.55 23.91 -5.69
C TYR A 285 16.48 24.14 -4.49
N GLN A 286 17.33 23.15 -4.16
CA GLN A 286 18.34 23.19 -3.09
C GLN A 286 17.81 23.66 -1.72
N TRP A 287 16.55 23.34 -1.39
CA TRP A 287 15.97 23.70 -0.11
C TRP A 287 16.14 22.58 0.91
N SER A 288 16.45 22.97 2.14
CA SER A 288 16.43 22.12 3.32
C SER A 288 15.72 22.84 4.48
N PRO A 289 15.09 22.12 5.40
CA PRO A 289 14.50 22.75 6.57
C PRO A 289 15.58 23.36 7.47
N GLN A 290 15.21 24.42 8.21
CA GLN A 290 16.08 25.05 9.17
C GLN A 290 16.33 24.10 10.37
N ASP A 291 17.58 24.02 10.82
CA ASP A 291 17.95 23.22 11.98
C ASP A 291 17.15 23.60 13.23
N GLY A 292 16.84 22.59 14.03
CA GLY A 292 16.06 22.75 15.27
C GLY A 292 14.56 22.94 15.07
N THR A 293 14.07 22.87 13.83
CA THR A 293 12.63 22.91 13.53
C THR A 293 12.01 21.51 13.50
N PRO A 294 10.68 21.38 13.69
CA PRO A 294 9.98 20.11 13.53
C PRO A 294 10.15 19.48 12.14
N GLU A 295 10.29 20.32 11.09
CA GLU A 295 10.57 19.88 9.73
C GLU A 295 11.96 19.22 9.61
N ALA A 296 12.98 19.77 10.28
CA ALA A 296 14.31 19.18 10.34
C ALA A 296 14.30 17.86 11.15
N ALA A 297 13.55 17.81 12.26
CA ALA A 297 13.40 16.61 13.07
C ALA A 297 12.82 15.43 12.28
N LEU A 298 11.98 15.68 11.28
CA LEU A 298 11.50 14.61 10.40
C LEU A 298 12.67 13.87 9.74
N TYR A 299 13.68 14.59 9.25
CA TYR A 299 14.84 14.00 8.56
C TYR A 299 15.80 13.32 9.53
N THR A 300 16.08 13.94 10.67
CA THR A 300 17.08 13.44 11.62
C THR A 300 16.58 12.26 12.44
N ASP A 301 15.27 12.23 12.77
CA ASP A 301 14.74 11.29 13.75
C ASP A 301 13.84 10.22 13.14
N PHE A 302 13.16 10.52 12.02
CA PHE A 302 12.12 9.66 11.45
C PHE A 302 12.46 9.06 10.08
N LEU A 303 13.09 9.83 9.17
CA LEU A 303 13.41 9.35 7.83
C LEU A 303 14.73 8.56 7.81
N ARG A 304 14.80 7.54 8.64
CA ARG A 304 15.89 6.56 8.69
C ARG A 304 15.36 5.21 9.18
N PRO A 305 15.93 4.09 8.73
CA PRO A 305 15.59 2.79 9.26
C PRO A 305 15.82 2.76 10.78
N ARG A 306 14.78 2.42 11.52
CA ARG A 306 14.83 2.36 12.99
C ARG A 306 13.92 1.23 13.47
N ASP A 307 14.32 0.55 14.55
CA ASP A 307 13.42 -0.33 15.27
C ASP A 307 12.52 0.51 16.20
N TRP A 308 11.26 0.68 15.79
CA TRP A 308 10.29 1.49 16.50
C TRP A 308 9.67 0.79 17.70
N ILE A 309 9.80 -0.55 17.80
CA ILE A 309 9.19 -1.37 18.85
C ILE A 309 10.19 -2.03 19.79
N ALA A 310 11.48 -1.87 19.54
CA ALA A 310 12.48 -2.14 20.56
C ALA A 310 12.26 -1.17 21.73
N SER A 311 12.12 -1.72 22.90
CA SER A 311 11.86 -1.03 24.16
C SER A 311 12.95 -0.06 24.55
#